data_5354028888cd1c2c54a398d5fe93c75f
#
_entry.id   5354028888cd1c2c54a398d5fe93c75f
#
_cell.length_a   1.000
_cell.length_b   1.000
_cell.length_c   1.000
_cell.angle_alpha   90.00
_cell.angle_beta   90.00
_cell.angle_gamma   90.00
#
_symmetry.space_group_name_H-M   'P 1'
#
loop_
_entity.id
_entity.type
_entity.pdbx_description
1 polymer ?
#
loop_
_entity_poly.entity_id
_entity_poly.type
_entity_poly.pdbx_seq_one_letter_code
_entity_poly.pdbx_strand_id
1 'polypeptide(L)'
;MSANFLVVDDHPLFLEALQLAVRIAYPEATITEATSIAAAKTVLEVGRHFDLILLDLALPGTRGFDGLIELRRLFPRIPIVVISAIDDARTIHSAMTNGAAGYISKAVRKAELADAIRDVLSGSVVLPRGYTPPPPSTIASTAELAERIASLTPQQLRVLRLLQSGMLNKQIAYELDVGETTVKAHVSEILRKLNVASRTQAVIEASKIDPDMPPQHSQ
;
A
#
# COMPACT_ATOMS: atom_id res chain seq x y z
N MET A 1 -4.22 31.34 -12.26
CA MET A 1 -3.23 30.39 -12.84
C MET A 1 -3.95 29.07 -13.02
N SER A 2 -3.84 28.46 -14.18
CA SER A 2 -4.43 27.13 -14.43
C SER A 2 -3.62 26.09 -13.67
N ALA A 3 -4.24 25.33 -12.78
CA ALA A 3 -3.58 24.26 -12.05
C ALA A 3 -3.60 22.96 -12.89
N ASN A 4 -2.50 22.21 -12.85
CA ASN A 4 -2.34 20.97 -13.62
C ASN A 4 -2.36 19.76 -12.68
N PHE A 5 -3.27 18.85 -12.93
CA PHE A 5 -3.47 17.64 -12.14
C PHE A 5 -3.13 16.38 -12.93
N LEU A 6 -2.43 15.46 -12.31
CA LEU A 6 -2.34 14.09 -12.78
C LEU A 6 -3.23 13.20 -11.91
N VAL A 7 -4.18 12.52 -12.51
CA VAL A 7 -5.06 11.57 -11.85
C VAL A 7 -4.65 10.17 -12.26
N VAL A 8 -4.32 9.32 -11.28
CA VAL A 8 -3.84 7.95 -11.52
C VAL A 8 -4.80 6.98 -10.84
N ASP A 9 -5.70 6.41 -11.64
CA ASP A 9 -6.73 5.45 -11.20
C ASP A 9 -7.14 4.59 -12.40
N ASP A 10 -7.39 3.30 -12.23
CA ASP A 10 -7.82 2.39 -13.28
C ASP A 10 -9.35 2.20 -13.35
N HIS A 11 -10.09 2.85 -12.44
CA HIS A 11 -11.55 2.77 -12.38
C HIS A 11 -12.20 3.95 -13.12
N PRO A 12 -12.80 3.75 -14.32
CA PRO A 12 -13.32 4.84 -15.17
C PRO A 12 -14.34 5.74 -14.45
N LEU A 13 -15.28 5.14 -13.71
CA LEU A 13 -16.30 5.90 -12.99
C LEU A 13 -15.72 6.78 -11.88
N PHE A 14 -14.60 6.35 -11.28
CA PHE A 14 -13.94 7.14 -10.26
C PHE A 14 -13.08 8.26 -10.86
N LEU A 15 -12.45 8.03 -12.01
CA LEU A 15 -11.79 9.06 -12.80
C LEU A 15 -12.75 10.22 -13.12
N GLU A 16 -13.96 9.92 -13.60
CA GLU A 16 -14.99 10.95 -13.84
C GLU A 16 -15.36 11.71 -12.57
N ALA A 17 -15.50 11.02 -11.43
CA ALA A 17 -15.78 11.65 -10.16
C ALA A 17 -14.66 12.58 -9.69
N LEU A 18 -13.40 12.17 -9.86
CA LEU A 18 -12.21 12.97 -9.55
C LEU A 18 -12.10 14.19 -10.45
N GLN A 19 -12.30 14.04 -11.76
CA GLN A 19 -12.33 15.18 -12.69
C GLN A 19 -13.37 16.21 -12.29
N LEU A 20 -14.59 15.77 -11.96
CA LEU A 20 -15.64 16.67 -11.53
C LEU A 20 -15.25 17.40 -10.23
N ALA A 21 -14.68 16.70 -9.25
CA ALA A 21 -14.23 17.31 -8.01
C ALA A 21 -13.11 18.33 -8.24
N VAL A 22 -12.13 17.99 -9.10
CA VAL A 22 -11.08 18.93 -9.52
C VAL A 22 -11.67 20.17 -10.18
N ARG A 23 -12.63 20.01 -11.10
CA ARG A 23 -13.27 21.16 -11.78
C ARG A 23 -14.12 22.01 -10.82
N ILE A 24 -14.72 21.42 -9.79
CA ILE A 24 -15.41 22.17 -8.73
C ILE A 24 -14.40 23.01 -7.92
N ALA A 25 -13.23 22.46 -7.64
CA ALA A 25 -12.19 23.17 -6.90
C ALA A 25 -11.48 24.22 -7.76
N TYR A 26 -11.15 23.87 -9.02
CA TYR A 26 -10.40 24.64 -9.99
C TYR A 26 -11.04 24.53 -11.39
N PRO A 27 -11.97 25.41 -11.75
CA PRO A 27 -12.71 25.34 -13.03
C PRO A 27 -11.82 25.33 -14.27
N GLU A 28 -10.69 26.05 -14.24
CA GLU A 28 -9.73 26.17 -15.34
C GLU A 28 -8.59 25.12 -15.25
N ALA A 29 -8.74 24.08 -14.45
CA ALA A 29 -7.70 23.05 -14.28
C ALA A 29 -7.50 22.23 -15.56
N THR A 30 -6.24 21.94 -15.85
CA THR A 30 -5.86 20.89 -16.82
C THR A 30 -5.74 19.56 -16.07
N ILE A 31 -6.45 18.54 -16.52
CA ILE A 31 -6.44 17.22 -15.90
C ILE A 31 -5.86 16.22 -16.92
N THR A 32 -4.84 15.51 -16.52
CA THR A 32 -4.26 14.41 -17.29
C THR A 32 -4.51 13.13 -16.53
N GLU A 33 -4.86 12.05 -17.24
CA GLU A 33 -5.17 10.75 -16.65
C GLU A 33 -4.10 9.73 -16.94
N ALA A 34 -3.94 8.80 -16.01
CA ALA A 34 -3.14 7.60 -16.17
C ALA A 34 -3.84 6.42 -15.47
N THR A 35 -3.81 5.25 -16.07
CA THR A 35 -4.44 4.03 -15.52
C THR A 35 -3.44 3.08 -14.87
N SER A 36 -2.17 3.48 -14.77
CA SER A 36 -1.10 2.71 -14.14
C SER A 36 0.06 3.61 -13.76
N ILE A 37 0.94 3.13 -12.88
CA ILE A 37 2.19 3.84 -12.52
C ILE A 37 3.10 4.01 -13.74
N ALA A 38 3.17 3.02 -14.63
CA ALA A 38 3.97 3.13 -15.86
C ALA A 38 3.46 4.26 -16.77
N ALA A 39 2.14 4.37 -16.97
CA ALA A 39 1.53 5.47 -17.73
C ALA A 39 1.76 6.82 -17.06
N ALA A 40 1.61 6.89 -15.73
CA ALA A 40 1.87 8.11 -14.98
C ALA A 40 3.32 8.59 -15.13
N LYS A 41 4.30 7.69 -15.07
CA LYS A 41 5.72 8.01 -15.31
C LYS A 41 5.93 8.57 -16.70
N THR A 42 5.40 7.94 -17.75
CA THR A 42 5.51 8.41 -19.13
C THR A 42 4.98 9.84 -19.26
N VAL A 43 3.84 10.15 -18.64
CA VAL A 43 3.25 11.49 -18.64
C VAL A 43 4.14 12.50 -17.90
N LEU A 44 4.72 12.13 -16.78
CA LEU A 44 5.57 12.99 -15.96
C LEU A 44 6.94 13.25 -16.62
N GLU A 45 7.50 12.27 -17.33
CA GLU A 45 8.79 12.35 -18.03
C GLU A 45 8.75 13.30 -19.24
N VAL A 46 7.59 13.56 -19.84
CA VAL A 46 7.42 14.53 -20.93
C VAL A 46 7.71 15.98 -20.49
N GLY A 47 7.93 16.21 -19.18
CA GLY A 47 8.38 17.51 -18.66
C GLY A 47 7.25 18.53 -18.47
N ARG A 48 6.00 18.11 -18.46
CA ARG A 48 4.87 18.98 -18.08
C ARG A 48 4.93 19.25 -16.57
N HIS A 49 4.63 20.48 -16.19
CA HIS A 49 4.48 20.83 -14.77
C HIS A 49 3.14 20.33 -14.26
N PHE A 50 3.17 19.62 -13.12
CA PHE A 50 1.99 19.20 -12.37
C PHE A 50 2.04 19.80 -10.97
N ASP A 51 0.91 20.33 -10.52
CA ASP A 51 0.75 20.92 -9.19
C ASP A 51 0.38 19.86 -8.15
N LEU A 52 -0.28 18.77 -8.59
CA LEU A 52 -0.73 17.69 -7.71
C LEU A 52 -0.92 16.38 -8.48
N ILE A 53 -0.52 15.28 -7.85
CA ILE A 53 -0.87 13.91 -8.28
C ILE A 53 -1.94 13.38 -7.33
N LEU A 54 -3.06 12.90 -7.88
CA LEU A 54 -4.09 12.15 -7.17
C LEU A 54 -3.88 10.67 -7.51
N LEU A 55 -3.51 9.85 -6.52
CA LEU A 55 -3.04 8.48 -6.73
C LEU A 55 -3.93 7.46 -6.03
N ASP A 56 -4.52 6.53 -6.77
CA ASP A 56 -5.10 5.32 -6.20
C ASP A 56 -3.99 4.33 -5.76
N LEU A 57 -4.22 3.65 -4.62
CA LEU A 57 -3.34 2.58 -4.16
C LEU A 57 -3.65 1.22 -4.80
N ALA A 58 -4.88 1.03 -5.29
CA ALA A 58 -5.36 -0.25 -5.81
C ALA A 58 -5.11 -0.41 -7.32
N LEU A 59 -3.97 0.08 -7.83
CA LEU A 59 -3.64 0.00 -9.25
C LEU A 59 -3.12 -1.39 -9.65
N PRO A 60 -3.52 -1.93 -10.82
CA PRO A 60 -3.01 -3.19 -11.32
C PRO A 60 -1.48 -3.19 -11.47
N GLY A 61 -0.85 -4.27 -11.03
CA GLY A 61 0.60 -4.45 -11.14
C GLY A 61 1.43 -3.71 -10.08
N THR A 62 0.79 -3.00 -9.15
CA THR A 62 1.46 -2.40 -7.98
C THR A 62 1.11 -3.16 -6.70
N ARG A 63 2.02 -3.17 -5.73
CA ARG A 63 1.78 -3.76 -4.41
C ARG A 63 1.80 -2.68 -3.35
N GLY A 64 0.71 -2.59 -2.57
CA GLY A 64 0.63 -1.67 -1.45
C GLY A 64 1.04 -0.24 -1.81
N PHE A 65 2.16 0.23 -1.27
CA PHE A 65 2.64 1.61 -1.47
C PHE A 65 3.76 1.76 -2.52
N ASP A 66 4.11 0.70 -3.26
CA ASP A 66 5.23 0.72 -4.21
C ASP A 66 5.09 1.86 -5.24
N GLY A 67 3.88 2.07 -5.76
CA GLY A 67 3.60 3.16 -6.70
C GLY A 67 3.82 4.55 -6.10
N LEU A 68 3.39 4.78 -4.86
CA LEU A 68 3.62 6.01 -4.13
C LEU A 68 5.12 6.26 -3.92
N ILE A 69 5.83 5.24 -3.41
CA ILE A 69 7.27 5.32 -3.13
C ILE A 69 8.05 5.60 -4.42
N GLU A 70 7.71 4.92 -5.52
CA GLU A 70 8.37 5.11 -6.81
C GLU A 70 8.17 6.53 -7.35
N LEU A 71 6.92 7.03 -7.38
CA LEU A 71 6.61 8.38 -7.85
C LEU A 71 7.25 9.45 -6.96
N ARG A 72 7.23 9.29 -5.63
CA ARG A 72 7.90 10.21 -4.70
C ARG A 72 9.42 10.28 -4.91
N ARG A 73 10.05 9.14 -5.20
CA ARG A 73 11.49 9.07 -5.48
C ARG A 73 11.85 9.78 -6.79
N LEU A 74 11.06 9.58 -7.85
CA LEU A 74 11.34 10.11 -9.17
C LEU A 74 10.94 11.59 -9.30
N PHE A 75 9.84 11.99 -8.67
CA PHE A 75 9.24 13.32 -8.76
C PHE A 75 9.03 13.96 -7.37
N PRO A 76 10.09 14.19 -6.59
CA PRO A 76 9.98 14.59 -5.18
C PRO A 76 9.35 15.98 -4.97
N ARG A 77 9.27 16.81 -6.02
CA ARG A 77 8.72 18.17 -5.94
C ARG A 77 7.21 18.22 -6.12
N ILE A 78 6.60 17.19 -6.68
CA ILE A 78 5.16 17.14 -6.93
C ILE A 78 4.48 16.51 -5.73
N PRO A 79 3.55 17.20 -5.04
CA PRO A 79 2.79 16.59 -3.95
C PRO A 79 1.92 15.46 -4.50
N ILE A 80 1.83 14.37 -3.74
CA ILE A 80 1.00 13.21 -4.07
C ILE A 80 -0.03 13.02 -2.98
N VAL A 81 -1.31 13.07 -3.32
CA VAL A 81 -2.42 12.70 -2.44
C VAL A 81 -2.87 11.30 -2.79
N VAL A 82 -2.90 10.44 -1.79
CA VAL A 82 -3.46 9.11 -1.92
C VAL A 82 -4.98 9.19 -1.84
N ILE A 83 -5.66 8.49 -2.76
CA ILE A 83 -7.11 8.34 -2.78
C ILE A 83 -7.42 6.86 -2.79
N SER A 84 -8.06 6.32 -1.75
CA SER A 84 -8.27 4.89 -1.62
C SER A 84 -9.63 4.54 -1.03
N ALA A 85 -10.13 3.35 -1.36
CA ALA A 85 -11.30 2.78 -0.72
C ALA A 85 -10.99 2.23 0.69
N ILE A 86 -9.69 2.02 1.00
CA ILE A 86 -9.22 1.55 2.29
C ILE A 86 -9.03 2.77 3.19
N ASP A 87 -9.65 2.82 4.36
CA ASP A 87 -9.61 3.96 5.29
C ASP A 87 -9.22 3.56 6.72
N ASP A 88 -8.58 2.39 6.89
CA ASP A 88 -8.04 2.00 8.17
C ASP A 88 -6.80 2.82 8.58
N ALA A 89 -6.64 3.02 9.90
CA ALA A 89 -5.61 3.90 10.46
C ALA A 89 -4.17 3.48 10.11
N ARG A 90 -3.91 2.18 9.88
CA ARG A 90 -2.56 1.69 9.53
C ARG A 90 -2.22 2.04 8.09
N THR A 91 -3.15 1.83 7.16
CA THR A 91 -2.99 2.19 5.75
C THR A 91 -2.78 3.70 5.60
N ILE A 92 -3.58 4.51 6.27
CA ILE A 92 -3.42 5.97 6.27
C ILE A 92 -2.05 6.36 6.81
N HIS A 93 -1.66 5.81 7.98
CA HIS A 93 -0.36 6.08 8.59
C HIS A 93 0.80 5.70 7.66
N SER A 94 0.72 4.53 7.04
CA SER A 94 1.75 4.06 6.10
C SER A 94 1.86 4.94 4.87
N ALA A 95 0.74 5.40 4.28
CA ALA A 95 0.77 6.35 3.17
C ALA A 95 1.49 7.65 3.55
N MET A 96 1.17 8.22 4.72
CA MET A 96 1.82 9.45 5.21
C MET A 96 3.30 9.24 5.48
N THR A 97 3.69 8.13 6.10
CA THR A 97 5.09 7.78 6.36
C THR A 97 5.90 7.58 5.06
N ASN A 98 5.26 7.08 4.00
CA ASN A 98 5.87 6.95 2.67
C ASN A 98 5.82 8.25 1.86
N GLY A 99 5.46 9.38 2.48
CA GLY A 99 5.58 10.71 1.91
C GLY A 99 4.38 11.20 1.11
N ALA A 100 3.19 10.66 1.33
CA ALA A 100 1.98 11.25 0.81
C ALA A 100 1.77 12.66 1.40
N ALA A 101 1.30 13.61 0.59
CA ALA A 101 0.93 14.96 1.03
C ALA A 101 -0.45 15.00 1.71
N GLY A 102 -1.24 13.94 1.53
CA GLY A 102 -2.55 13.77 2.15
C GLY A 102 -3.14 12.42 1.79
N TYR A 103 -4.25 12.09 2.47
CA TYR A 103 -5.02 10.87 2.24
C TYR A 103 -6.51 11.19 2.21
N ILE A 104 -7.21 10.74 1.18
CA ILE A 104 -8.64 10.95 0.99
C ILE A 104 -9.31 9.60 0.79
N SER A 105 -10.37 9.32 1.53
CA SER A 105 -11.20 8.13 1.31
C SER A 105 -12.03 8.27 0.04
N LYS A 106 -12.12 7.22 -0.79
CA LYS A 106 -13.03 7.17 -1.95
C LYS A 106 -14.52 7.27 -1.55
N ALA A 107 -14.84 7.08 -0.26
CA ALA A 107 -16.21 7.17 0.27
C ALA A 107 -16.70 8.61 0.52
N VAL A 108 -15.81 9.63 0.42
CA VAL A 108 -16.23 11.03 0.65
C VAL A 108 -17.09 11.57 -0.49
N ARG A 109 -17.91 12.56 -0.17
CA ARG A 109 -18.73 13.26 -1.18
C ARG A 109 -17.86 14.13 -2.07
N LYS A 110 -18.29 14.36 -3.31
CA LYS A 110 -17.58 15.18 -4.32
C LYS A 110 -17.20 16.58 -3.82
N ALA A 111 -18.07 17.23 -3.02
CA ALA A 111 -17.78 18.53 -2.45
C ALA A 111 -16.62 18.45 -1.43
N GLU A 112 -16.62 17.45 -0.56
CA GLU A 112 -15.55 17.22 0.42
C GLU A 112 -14.23 16.90 -0.28
N LEU A 113 -14.27 16.16 -1.39
CA LEU A 113 -13.10 15.87 -2.22
C LEU A 113 -12.55 17.16 -2.85
N ALA A 114 -13.42 18.05 -3.35
CA ALA A 114 -13.01 19.35 -3.90
C ALA A 114 -12.39 20.25 -2.83
N ASP A 115 -12.94 20.28 -1.62
CA ASP A 115 -12.37 21.02 -0.49
C ASP A 115 -10.99 20.47 -0.10
N ALA A 116 -10.86 19.13 0.02
CA ALA A 116 -9.60 18.47 0.30
C ALA A 116 -8.51 18.79 -0.73
N ILE A 117 -8.85 18.85 -2.01
CA ILE A 117 -7.91 19.23 -3.08
C ILE A 117 -7.44 20.69 -2.91
N ARG A 118 -8.34 21.62 -2.54
CA ARG A 118 -7.97 23.02 -2.25
C ARG A 118 -7.03 23.12 -1.06
N ASP A 119 -7.33 22.39 0.01
CA ASP A 119 -6.55 22.38 1.23
C ASP A 119 -5.13 21.88 0.98
N VAL A 120 -4.95 20.79 0.23
CA VAL A 120 -3.61 20.29 -0.12
C VAL A 120 -2.84 21.30 -0.96
N LEU A 121 -3.44 21.91 -1.96
CA LEU A 121 -2.74 22.92 -2.79
C LEU A 121 -2.45 24.21 -2.02
N SER A 122 -3.16 24.47 -0.93
CA SER A 122 -2.81 25.57 0.01
C SER A 122 -1.67 25.21 0.96
N GLY A 123 -1.17 23.96 0.92
CA GLY A 123 -0.09 23.45 1.76
C GLY A 123 -0.57 22.73 3.03
N SER A 124 -1.87 22.51 3.19
CA SER A 124 -2.43 21.78 4.32
C SER A 124 -2.31 20.27 4.11
N VAL A 125 -2.12 19.52 5.19
CA VAL A 125 -2.19 18.06 5.17
C VAL A 125 -3.65 17.64 5.38
N VAL A 126 -4.18 16.88 4.42
CA VAL A 126 -5.56 16.37 4.49
C VAL A 126 -5.55 14.91 4.91
N LEU A 127 -6.37 14.59 5.91
CA LEU A 127 -6.56 13.24 6.43
C LEU A 127 -8.05 12.95 6.62
N PRO A 128 -8.48 11.69 6.54
CA PRO A 128 -9.88 11.32 6.79
C PRO A 128 -10.37 11.77 8.17
N ARG A 129 -11.61 12.18 8.25
CA ARG A 129 -12.24 12.60 9.52
C ARG A 129 -12.18 11.47 10.54
N GLY A 130 -11.76 11.77 11.75
CA GLY A 130 -11.64 10.80 12.83
C GLY A 130 -10.37 9.93 12.75
N TYR A 131 -9.47 10.21 11.81
CA TYR A 131 -8.18 9.55 11.80
C TYR A 131 -7.42 9.83 13.10
N THR A 132 -6.99 8.76 13.74
CA THR A 132 -6.08 8.80 14.89
C THR A 132 -4.88 7.94 14.54
N PRO A 133 -3.66 8.46 14.65
CA PRO A 133 -2.46 7.66 14.42
C PRO A 133 -2.50 6.39 15.27
N PRO A 134 -2.10 5.23 14.71
CA PRO A 134 -2.03 4.01 15.49
C PRO A 134 -1.04 4.20 16.66
N PRO A 135 -1.28 3.56 17.81
CA PRO A 135 -0.41 3.71 18.97
C PRO A 135 1.02 3.25 18.64
N PRO A 136 2.05 3.90 19.20
CA PRO A 136 3.46 3.57 18.93
C PRO A 136 3.80 2.08 19.11
N SER A 137 3.16 1.41 20.06
CA SER A 137 3.32 -0.02 20.30
C SER A 137 2.86 -0.90 19.11
N THR A 138 1.88 -0.44 18.34
CA THR A 138 1.40 -1.15 17.14
C THR A 138 2.35 -0.95 15.96
N ILE A 139 2.97 0.22 15.86
CA ILE A 139 3.97 0.54 14.83
C ILE A 139 5.28 -0.17 15.16
N ALA A 140 5.73 -0.14 16.41
CA ALA A 140 6.93 -0.84 16.88
C ALA A 140 6.80 -2.36 16.66
N SER A 141 5.64 -2.94 16.97
CA SER A 141 5.41 -4.38 16.76
C SER A 141 5.48 -4.78 15.27
N THR A 142 5.05 -3.92 14.37
CA THR A 142 5.13 -4.19 12.92
C THR A 142 6.55 -4.04 12.40
N ALA A 143 7.30 -3.04 12.85
CA ALA A 143 8.71 -2.87 12.51
C ALA A 143 9.57 -4.01 13.09
N GLU A 144 9.37 -4.37 14.36
CA GLU A 144 10.03 -5.51 14.97
C GLU A 144 9.71 -6.82 14.27
N LEU A 145 8.47 -7.01 13.83
CA LEU A 145 8.07 -8.20 13.10
C LEU A 145 8.72 -8.22 11.70
N ALA A 146 8.83 -7.08 11.02
CA ALA A 146 9.55 -6.95 9.77
C ALA A 146 11.03 -7.30 9.92
N GLU A 147 11.69 -6.82 10.98
CA GLU A 147 13.08 -7.18 11.33
C GLU A 147 13.23 -8.68 11.60
N ARG A 148 12.29 -9.27 12.35
CA ARG A 148 12.28 -10.71 12.62
C ARG A 148 12.11 -11.52 11.33
N ILE A 149 11.22 -11.12 10.41
CA ILE A 149 11.07 -11.75 9.09
C ILE A 149 12.34 -11.56 8.25
N ALA A 150 12.95 -10.39 8.25
CA ALA A 150 14.21 -10.13 7.56
C ALA A 150 15.38 -10.96 8.12
N SER A 151 15.30 -11.39 9.38
CA SER A 151 16.30 -12.30 9.99
C SER A 151 16.17 -13.75 9.55
N LEU A 152 15.09 -14.12 8.83
CA LEU A 152 14.93 -15.48 8.30
C LEU A 152 15.90 -15.73 7.16
N THR A 153 16.45 -16.95 7.11
CA THR A 153 17.24 -17.36 5.95
C THR A 153 16.36 -17.50 4.71
N PRO A 154 16.92 -17.46 3.48
CA PRO A 154 16.16 -17.69 2.26
C PRO A 154 15.34 -18.99 2.29
N GLN A 155 15.89 -20.05 2.85
CA GLN A 155 15.18 -21.33 3.00
C GLN A 155 14.04 -21.25 4.01
N GLN A 156 14.23 -20.57 5.14
CA GLN A 156 13.18 -20.35 6.13
C GLN A 156 12.05 -19.48 5.56
N LEU A 157 12.36 -18.46 4.76
CA LEU A 157 11.36 -17.66 4.04
C LEU A 157 10.54 -18.50 3.07
N ARG A 158 11.19 -19.41 2.31
CA ARG A 158 10.46 -20.33 1.41
C ARG A 158 9.52 -21.23 2.20
N VAL A 159 10.00 -21.81 3.31
CA VAL A 159 9.14 -22.62 4.19
C VAL A 159 7.99 -21.80 4.76
N LEU A 160 8.21 -20.58 5.21
CA LEU A 160 7.15 -19.70 5.74
C LEU A 160 6.06 -19.41 4.69
N ARG A 161 6.42 -19.15 3.44
CA ARG A 161 5.45 -18.96 2.35
C ARG A 161 4.62 -20.22 2.09
N LEU A 162 5.25 -21.40 2.11
CA LEU A 162 4.53 -22.67 1.96
C LEU A 162 3.63 -22.99 3.16
N LEU A 163 4.01 -22.53 4.37
CA LEU A 163 3.12 -22.58 5.55
C LEU A 163 1.90 -21.66 5.37
N GLN A 164 2.08 -20.46 4.81
CA GLN A 164 1.00 -19.52 4.53
C GLN A 164 0.02 -20.04 3.47
N SER A 165 0.51 -20.79 2.46
CA SER A 165 -0.34 -21.48 1.48
C SER A 165 -1.06 -22.73 2.04
N GLY A 166 -0.95 -23.00 3.35
CA GLY A 166 -1.65 -24.09 4.03
C GLY A 166 -1.00 -25.48 3.90
N MET A 167 0.18 -25.60 3.28
CA MET A 167 0.84 -26.90 3.06
C MET A 167 1.29 -27.56 4.36
N LEU A 168 1.06 -28.86 4.50
CA LEU A 168 1.57 -29.66 5.60
C LEU A 168 3.08 -29.92 5.47
N ASN A 169 3.77 -30.21 6.57
CA ASN A 169 5.22 -30.45 6.56
C ASN A 169 5.66 -31.51 5.54
N LYS A 170 4.85 -32.56 5.36
CA LYS A 170 5.11 -33.60 4.34
C LYS A 170 5.04 -33.06 2.92
N GLN A 171 4.10 -32.17 2.64
CA GLN A 171 3.97 -31.51 1.33
C GLN A 171 5.11 -30.54 1.07
N ILE A 172 5.48 -29.75 2.10
CA ILE A 172 6.62 -28.84 2.04
C ILE A 172 7.94 -29.63 1.82
N ALA A 173 8.09 -30.76 2.48
CA ALA A 173 9.24 -31.64 2.32
C ALA A 173 9.37 -32.14 0.86
N TYR A 174 8.27 -32.54 0.26
CA TYR A 174 8.19 -32.93 -1.13
C TYR A 174 8.51 -31.78 -2.08
N GLU A 175 7.89 -30.61 -1.87
CA GLU A 175 8.06 -29.41 -2.70
C GLU A 175 9.50 -28.85 -2.69
N LEU A 176 10.19 -28.98 -1.56
CA LEU A 176 11.56 -28.48 -1.38
C LEU A 176 12.63 -29.56 -1.58
N ASP A 177 12.23 -30.78 -1.87
CA ASP A 177 13.12 -31.96 -2.00
C ASP A 177 14.03 -32.15 -0.77
N VAL A 178 13.43 -32.13 0.43
CA VAL A 178 14.12 -32.32 1.71
C VAL A 178 13.37 -33.30 2.61
N GLY A 179 14.01 -33.78 3.67
CA GLY A 179 13.37 -34.63 4.66
C GLY A 179 12.34 -33.88 5.50
N GLU A 180 11.23 -34.53 5.89
CA GLU A 180 10.22 -33.94 6.77
C GLU A 180 10.78 -33.47 8.11
N THR A 181 11.80 -34.15 8.63
CA THR A 181 12.53 -33.73 9.83
C THR A 181 13.22 -32.38 9.64
N THR A 182 13.79 -32.13 8.44
CA THR A 182 14.41 -30.87 8.08
C THR A 182 13.37 -29.74 8.04
N VAL A 183 12.19 -30.00 7.48
CA VAL A 183 11.10 -29.03 7.48
C VAL A 183 10.65 -28.71 8.91
N LYS A 184 10.50 -29.73 9.77
CA LYS A 184 10.17 -29.53 11.21
C LYS A 184 11.19 -28.65 11.92
N ALA A 185 12.48 -28.85 11.64
CA ALA A 185 13.54 -28.00 12.18
C ALA A 185 13.42 -26.55 11.70
N HIS A 186 13.18 -26.33 10.39
CA HIS A 186 12.95 -24.98 9.86
C HIS A 186 11.73 -24.33 10.47
N VAL A 187 10.61 -25.05 10.62
CA VAL A 187 9.40 -24.53 11.28
C VAL A 187 9.70 -24.11 12.71
N SER A 188 10.38 -24.93 13.49
CA SER A 188 10.75 -24.60 14.87
C SER A 188 11.61 -23.34 14.95
N GLU A 189 12.58 -23.18 14.06
CA GLU A 189 13.43 -21.99 13.98
C GLU A 189 12.66 -20.74 13.54
N ILE A 190 11.72 -20.88 12.61
CA ILE A 190 10.81 -19.80 12.20
C ILE A 190 9.99 -19.33 13.40
N LEU A 191 9.34 -20.25 14.13
CA LEU A 191 8.55 -19.93 15.32
C LEU A 191 9.39 -19.21 16.37
N ARG A 192 10.61 -19.67 16.63
CA ARG A 192 11.55 -19.05 17.56
C ARG A 192 11.93 -17.63 17.12
N LYS A 193 12.31 -17.42 15.84
CA LYS A 193 12.73 -16.12 15.31
C LYS A 193 11.58 -15.13 15.26
N LEU A 194 10.38 -15.56 14.90
CA LEU A 194 9.20 -14.72 14.90
C LEU A 194 8.65 -14.48 16.32
N ASN A 195 9.17 -15.21 17.34
CA ASN A 195 8.71 -15.17 18.73
C ASN A 195 7.22 -15.49 18.85
N VAL A 196 6.78 -16.59 18.23
CA VAL A 196 5.41 -17.08 18.24
C VAL A 196 5.34 -18.52 18.73
N ALA A 197 4.22 -18.88 19.36
CA ALA A 197 4.07 -20.19 20.01
C ALA A 197 3.53 -21.28 19.07
N SER A 198 2.96 -20.93 17.92
CA SER A 198 2.33 -21.89 17.01
C SER A 198 2.49 -21.53 15.54
N ARG A 199 2.38 -22.57 14.68
CA ARG A 199 2.34 -22.43 13.23
C ARG A 199 1.25 -21.45 12.76
N THR A 200 0.05 -21.56 13.30
CA THR A 200 -1.09 -20.68 12.98
C THR A 200 -0.74 -19.22 13.30
N GLN A 201 -0.11 -18.99 14.44
CA GLN A 201 0.32 -17.67 14.84
C GLN A 201 1.42 -17.13 13.93
N ALA A 202 2.37 -17.96 13.49
CA ALA A 202 3.40 -17.55 12.51
C ALA A 202 2.78 -17.10 11.18
N VAL A 203 1.78 -17.84 10.69
CA VAL A 203 1.05 -17.50 9.46
C VAL A 203 0.30 -16.17 9.62
N ILE A 204 -0.43 -15.98 10.72
CA ILE A 204 -1.17 -14.76 11.03
C ILE A 204 -0.21 -13.55 11.13
N GLU A 205 0.90 -13.68 11.87
CA GLU A 205 1.85 -12.58 12.01
C GLU A 205 2.52 -12.24 10.68
N ALA A 206 2.93 -13.24 9.90
CA ALA A 206 3.54 -13.00 8.59
C ALA A 206 2.57 -12.33 7.59
N SER A 207 1.27 -12.66 7.64
CA SER A 207 0.24 -12.03 6.80
C SER A 207 -0.01 -10.54 7.12
N LYS A 208 0.42 -10.06 8.28
CA LYS A 208 0.33 -8.62 8.63
C LYS A 208 1.34 -7.76 7.87
N ILE A 209 2.42 -8.33 7.38
CA ILE A 209 3.50 -7.64 6.65
C ILE A 209 3.36 -7.83 5.15
N ASP A 210 2.79 -8.93 4.71
CA ASP A 210 2.50 -9.23 3.29
C ASP A 210 0.99 -9.43 3.11
N PRO A 211 0.21 -8.34 2.96
CA PRO A 211 -1.24 -8.41 2.83
C PRO A 211 -1.73 -9.07 1.54
N ASP A 212 -0.86 -9.30 0.56
CA ASP A 212 -1.22 -9.85 -0.76
C ASP A 212 -1.30 -11.38 -0.81
N MET A 213 -1.27 -12.07 0.32
CA MET A 213 -1.50 -13.50 0.36
C MET A 213 -2.84 -13.81 1.05
N PRO A 214 -3.94 -14.00 0.27
CA PRO A 214 -5.24 -14.32 0.85
C PRO A 214 -5.18 -15.64 1.62
N PRO A 215 -5.86 -15.76 2.76
CA PRO A 215 -6.07 -17.05 3.40
C PRO A 215 -6.91 -17.90 2.44
N GLN A 216 -6.33 -18.92 1.86
CA GLN A 216 -7.08 -19.90 1.09
C GLN A 216 -7.94 -20.67 2.08
N HIS A 217 -9.26 -20.39 2.06
CA HIS A 217 -10.25 -21.17 2.77
C HIS A 217 -10.22 -22.59 2.24
N SER A 218 -9.88 -23.52 3.10
CA SER A 218 -10.04 -24.97 2.87
C SER A 218 -11.52 -25.25 2.64
N GLN A 219 -11.85 -25.83 1.50
CA GLN A 219 -13.03 -26.65 1.33
C GLN A 219 -12.78 -28.03 1.92
#